data_6d23de593ee5c3e102bf0a2d5c3881fa
#
_entry.id   6d23de593ee5c3e102bf0a2d5c3881fa
#
_cell.length_a   1.000
_cell.length_b   1.000
_cell.length_c   1.000
_cell.angle_alpha   90.00
_cell.angle_beta   90.00
_cell.angle_gamma   90.00
#
_symmetry.space_group_name_H-M   'P 1'
#
loop_
_entity.id
_entity.type
_entity.pdbx_description
1 polymer ?
#
loop_
_entity_poly.entity_id
_entity_poly.type
_entity_poly.pdbx_seq_one_letter_code
_entity_poly.pdbx_strand_id
1 'polypeptide(L)'
;MIKKINSYKEIKAIFLLVFFVSPQNLFADPEKDAPIIQPGAPGMPSKMLDSSEASNIANTSYIKADVDFLNGMIIHHEQAIVMSEMADQRTNNKSILDLANRIDASQKDEINFMESWLKDRNEFHDNEMENHQIHHSHNMTHKNVNMVGMATPKQLSDLSNSKSTDFDRLFLQLMISHHDGALEMVEELKKYPGNSYDPVLNEFVSDLINDQGVEIERMNTLLTNLSDDPR
;
A
#
# COMPACT_ATOMS: atom_id res chain seq x y z
N MET A 1 -53.20 -70.52 33.05
CA MET A 1 -53.97 -69.95 31.92
C MET A 1 -53.70 -68.46 31.88
N ILE A 2 -52.72 -67.99 31.07
CA ILE A 2 -52.25 -66.60 31.07
C ILE A 2 -52.58 -66.01 29.70
N LYS A 3 -53.48 -65.02 29.69
CA LYS A 3 -53.83 -64.27 28.48
C LYS A 3 -52.79 -63.23 28.15
N LYS A 4 -52.18 -63.35 26.97
CA LYS A 4 -51.34 -62.27 26.36
C LYS A 4 -52.24 -61.17 25.83
N ILE A 5 -52.01 -59.95 26.29
CA ILE A 5 -52.58 -58.74 25.72
C ILE A 5 -51.51 -58.12 24.81
N ASN A 6 -51.80 -58.13 23.50
CA ASN A 6 -50.99 -57.43 22.51
C ASN A 6 -51.48 -55.97 22.41
N SER A 7 -50.68 -55.03 22.77
CA SER A 7 -50.97 -53.63 22.57
C SER A 7 -50.00 -53.06 21.49
N TYR A 8 -50.51 -52.90 20.26
CA TYR A 8 -49.85 -52.15 19.21
C TYR A 8 -50.09 -50.66 19.46
N LYS A 9 -49.00 -49.93 19.84
CA LYS A 9 -49.00 -48.50 19.84
C LYS A 9 -48.72 -48.03 18.43
N GLU A 10 -49.67 -47.36 17.82
CA GLU A 10 -49.50 -46.64 16.56
C GLU A 10 -48.54 -45.43 16.77
N ILE A 11 -47.38 -45.49 16.14
CA ILE A 11 -46.45 -44.35 16.07
C ILE A 11 -46.88 -43.50 14.87
N LYS A 12 -47.56 -42.38 15.14
CA LYS A 12 -47.83 -41.36 14.14
C LYS A 12 -46.54 -40.64 13.83
N ALA A 13 -45.97 -40.93 12.67
CA ALA A 13 -44.85 -40.20 12.15
C ALA A 13 -45.28 -38.75 11.78
N ILE A 14 -44.88 -37.79 12.57
CA ILE A 14 -44.99 -36.35 12.21
C ILE A 14 -43.89 -36.03 11.23
N PHE A 15 -44.24 -35.87 9.95
CA PHE A 15 -43.34 -35.34 8.93
C PHE A 15 -43.15 -33.84 9.20
N LEU A 16 -42.02 -33.50 9.82
CA LEU A 16 -41.57 -32.10 9.95
C LEU A 16 -41.00 -31.64 8.60
N LEU A 17 -41.82 -30.89 7.87
CA LEU A 17 -41.38 -30.26 6.61
C LEU A 17 -40.40 -29.12 6.95
N VAL A 18 -39.11 -29.42 6.93
CA VAL A 18 -38.05 -28.40 7.07
C VAL A 18 -37.95 -27.64 5.73
N PHE A 19 -38.53 -26.46 5.68
CA PHE A 19 -38.26 -25.54 4.60
C PHE A 19 -36.79 -25.10 4.67
N PHE A 20 -35.95 -25.68 3.81
CA PHE A 20 -34.62 -25.13 3.51
C PHE A 20 -34.83 -23.82 2.75
N VAL A 21 -34.86 -22.71 3.46
CA VAL A 21 -34.62 -21.40 2.85
C VAL A 21 -33.13 -21.33 2.54
N SER A 22 -32.77 -21.61 1.30
CA SER A 22 -31.42 -21.35 0.81
C SER A 22 -31.11 -19.86 1.02
N PRO A 23 -30.03 -19.51 1.68
CA PRO A 23 -29.59 -18.10 1.66
C PRO A 23 -29.29 -17.76 0.21
N GLN A 24 -30.18 -16.98 -0.41
CA GLN A 24 -29.88 -16.37 -1.69
C GLN A 24 -28.66 -15.49 -1.44
N ASN A 25 -27.57 -15.80 -2.13
CA ASN A 25 -26.34 -15.03 -2.12
C ASN A 25 -26.67 -13.57 -2.47
N LEU A 26 -26.72 -12.72 -1.45
CA LEU A 26 -26.66 -11.27 -1.57
C LEU A 26 -25.20 -10.84 -1.83
N PHE A 27 -24.54 -11.56 -2.75
CA PHE A 27 -23.31 -11.02 -3.32
C PHE A 27 -23.75 -10.12 -4.46
N ALA A 28 -23.52 -8.81 -4.32
CA ALA A 28 -23.60 -7.90 -5.44
C ALA A 28 -22.79 -8.49 -6.60
N ASP A 29 -23.38 -8.48 -7.79
CA ASP A 29 -22.73 -8.94 -9.01
C ASP A 29 -21.48 -8.06 -9.20
N PRO A 30 -20.26 -8.62 -9.17
CA PRO A 30 -19.04 -7.81 -9.25
C PRO A 30 -18.83 -7.12 -10.62
N GLU A 31 -19.72 -7.37 -11.58
CA GLU A 31 -19.66 -6.78 -12.93
C GLU A 31 -20.63 -5.58 -13.14
N LYS A 32 -21.36 -5.15 -12.13
CA LYS A 32 -22.15 -3.93 -12.25
C LYS A 32 -21.54 -2.81 -11.45
N ASP A 33 -20.66 -2.08 -12.09
CA ASP A 33 -20.25 -0.76 -11.60
C ASP A 33 -21.48 0.08 -11.31
N ALA A 34 -21.47 0.81 -10.18
CA ALA A 34 -22.56 1.71 -9.86
C ALA A 34 -22.72 2.73 -10.99
N PRO A 35 -23.96 2.98 -11.49
CA PRO A 35 -24.14 3.89 -12.60
C PRO A 35 -23.74 5.31 -12.20
N ILE A 36 -22.86 5.93 -12.99
CA ILE A 36 -22.50 7.33 -12.84
C ILE A 36 -23.57 8.17 -13.56
N ILE A 37 -24.30 9.00 -12.83
CA ILE A 37 -25.39 9.80 -13.36
C ILE A 37 -25.01 11.29 -13.28
N GLN A 38 -24.93 11.95 -14.44
CA GLN A 38 -24.85 13.40 -14.51
C GLN A 38 -26.27 13.99 -14.45
N PRO A 39 -26.61 14.80 -13.43
CA PRO A 39 -27.89 15.47 -13.37
C PRO A 39 -28.04 16.43 -14.56
N GLY A 40 -29.21 16.42 -15.20
CA GLY A 40 -29.55 17.43 -16.21
C GLY A 40 -29.82 18.81 -15.58
N ALA A 41 -29.72 19.87 -16.38
CA ALA A 41 -30.21 21.20 -15.99
C ALA A 41 -31.71 21.13 -15.68
N PRO A 42 -32.28 22.09 -14.93
CA PRO A 42 -33.71 22.12 -14.66
C PRO A 42 -34.55 21.96 -15.94
N GLY A 43 -35.38 20.89 -15.98
CA GLY A 43 -36.18 20.52 -17.14
C GLY A 43 -35.50 19.65 -18.19
N MET A 44 -34.22 19.29 -18.00
CA MET A 44 -33.50 18.39 -18.89
C MET A 44 -33.31 17.02 -18.25
N PRO A 45 -33.31 15.91 -19.04
CA PRO A 45 -33.08 14.58 -18.51
C PRO A 45 -31.61 14.41 -18.01
N SER A 46 -31.41 13.56 -17.00
CA SER A 46 -30.10 13.13 -16.58
C SER A 46 -29.44 12.23 -17.63
N LYS A 47 -28.11 12.28 -17.73
CA LYS A 47 -27.28 11.44 -18.62
C LYS A 47 -26.54 10.38 -17.79
N MET A 48 -26.56 9.14 -18.26
CA MET A 48 -25.63 8.11 -17.75
C MET A 48 -24.28 8.31 -18.42
N LEU A 49 -23.23 8.25 -17.61
CA LEU A 49 -21.85 8.38 -18.07
C LEU A 49 -21.11 7.06 -17.83
N ASP A 50 -20.17 6.75 -18.68
CA ASP A 50 -19.12 5.79 -18.34
C ASP A 50 -18.00 6.48 -17.50
N SER A 51 -17.09 5.68 -16.95
CA SER A 51 -16.00 6.19 -16.10
C SER A 51 -15.10 7.19 -16.83
N SER A 52 -14.85 6.97 -18.11
CA SER A 52 -14.03 7.85 -18.96
C SER A 52 -14.73 9.19 -19.21
N GLU A 53 -16.03 9.16 -19.57
CA GLU A 53 -16.83 10.36 -19.76
C GLU A 53 -16.92 11.18 -18.47
N ALA A 54 -17.12 10.51 -17.32
CA ALA A 54 -17.18 11.16 -16.00
C ALA A 54 -15.85 11.84 -15.65
N SER A 55 -14.73 11.17 -15.85
CA SER A 55 -13.40 11.72 -15.63
C SER A 55 -13.11 12.92 -16.52
N ASN A 56 -13.50 12.86 -17.80
CA ASN A 56 -13.32 13.99 -18.73
C ASN A 56 -14.15 15.22 -18.34
N ILE A 57 -15.38 15.02 -17.84
CA ILE A 57 -16.24 16.12 -17.38
C ILE A 57 -15.71 16.73 -16.09
N ALA A 58 -15.21 15.91 -15.17
CA ALA A 58 -14.64 16.37 -13.91
C ALA A 58 -13.29 17.07 -14.08
N ASN A 59 -12.68 16.97 -15.26
CA ASN A 59 -11.31 17.43 -15.53
C ASN A 59 -10.31 16.88 -14.52
N THR A 60 -10.48 15.60 -14.16
CA THR A 60 -9.64 14.85 -13.20
C THR A 60 -8.44 14.22 -13.90
N SER A 61 -7.86 14.92 -14.85
CA SER A 61 -6.65 14.49 -15.53
C SER A 61 -5.42 14.69 -14.63
N TYR A 62 -4.42 13.86 -14.82
CA TYR A 62 -3.11 14.03 -14.21
C TYR A 62 -2.24 15.02 -15.00
N ILE A 63 -1.17 15.49 -14.37
CA ILE A 63 -0.17 16.36 -14.99
C ILE A 63 1.21 15.68 -14.99
N LYS A 64 2.14 16.23 -15.77
CA LYS A 64 3.51 15.70 -15.82
C LYS A 64 4.18 15.62 -14.44
N ALA A 65 3.89 16.56 -13.54
CA ALA A 65 4.45 16.55 -12.19
C ALA A 65 3.99 15.32 -11.38
N ASP A 66 2.76 14.81 -11.62
CA ASP A 66 2.28 13.59 -11.00
C ASP A 66 3.09 12.37 -11.47
N VAL A 67 3.37 12.30 -12.78
CA VAL A 67 4.18 11.24 -13.40
C VAL A 67 5.62 11.28 -12.87
N ASP A 68 6.23 12.48 -12.84
CA ASP A 68 7.59 12.67 -12.33
C ASP A 68 7.67 12.30 -10.84
N PHE A 69 6.66 12.67 -10.04
CA PHE A 69 6.56 12.31 -8.63
C PHE A 69 6.51 10.79 -8.42
N LEU A 70 5.64 10.09 -9.14
CA LEU A 70 5.50 8.63 -9.00
C LEU A 70 6.78 7.90 -9.42
N ASN A 71 7.39 8.28 -10.54
CA ASN A 71 8.67 7.68 -10.97
C ASN A 71 9.79 7.93 -9.94
N GLY A 72 9.84 9.11 -9.34
CA GLY A 72 10.80 9.42 -8.28
C GLY A 72 10.51 8.63 -7.00
N MET A 73 9.24 8.53 -6.61
CA MET A 73 8.83 7.83 -5.39
C MET A 73 9.08 6.32 -5.47
N ILE A 74 8.94 5.70 -6.64
CA ILE A 74 9.32 4.29 -6.85
C ILE A 74 10.78 4.06 -6.48
N ILE A 75 11.70 4.87 -7.04
CA ILE A 75 13.14 4.76 -6.76
C ILE A 75 13.43 5.03 -5.27
N HIS A 76 12.70 5.97 -4.68
CA HIS A 76 12.80 6.29 -3.27
C HIS A 76 12.42 5.09 -2.40
N HIS A 77 11.27 4.47 -2.66
CA HIS A 77 10.77 3.29 -1.93
C HIS A 77 11.66 2.06 -2.07
N GLU A 78 12.25 1.84 -3.23
CA GLU A 78 13.23 0.76 -3.44
C GLU A 78 14.39 0.83 -2.44
N GLN A 79 14.83 2.03 -2.07
CA GLN A 79 15.89 2.15 -1.06
C GLN A 79 15.42 1.77 0.34
N ALA A 80 14.16 2.07 0.72
CA ALA A 80 13.60 1.64 1.99
C ALA A 80 13.55 0.10 2.09
N ILE A 81 13.17 -0.57 1.00
CA ILE A 81 13.18 -2.04 0.91
C ILE A 81 14.61 -2.57 1.15
N VAL A 82 15.60 -2.02 0.46
CA VAL A 82 17.01 -2.43 0.64
C VAL A 82 17.48 -2.26 2.08
N MET A 83 17.14 -1.17 2.75
CA MET A 83 17.49 -0.97 4.16
C MET A 83 16.75 -1.96 5.07
N SER A 84 15.48 -2.23 4.80
CA SER A 84 14.64 -3.15 5.58
C SER A 84 15.13 -4.59 5.49
N GLU A 85 15.52 -5.07 4.31
CA GLU A 85 16.04 -6.41 4.08
C GLU A 85 17.35 -6.68 4.83
N MET A 86 18.11 -5.66 5.21
CA MET A 86 19.32 -5.84 6.02
C MET A 86 19.03 -6.28 7.45
N ALA A 87 17.83 -6.04 7.99
CA ALA A 87 17.50 -6.23 9.40
C ALA A 87 17.66 -7.69 9.86
N ASP A 88 17.21 -8.65 9.09
CA ASP A 88 17.21 -10.08 9.45
C ASP A 88 18.60 -10.62 9.81
N GLN A 89 19.66 -10.06 9.22
CA GLN A 89 21.02 -10.51 9.41
C GLN A 89 21.83 -9.61 10.37
N ARG A 90 21.25 -8.53 10.86
CA ARG A 90 21.95 -7.46 11.60
C ARG A 90 21.46 -7.30 13.03
N THR A 91 20.21 -7.65 13.33
CA THR A 91 19.62 -7.51 14.65
C THR A 91 18.81 -8.74 15.05
N ASN A 92 18.63 -8.92 16.35
CA ASN A 92 17.67 -9.85 16.95
C ASN A 92 16.58 -9.10 17.74
N ASN A 93 16.55 -7.78 17.66
CA ASN A 93 15.52 -6.95 18.28
C ASN A 93 14.19 -7.14 17.55
N LYS A 94 13.25 -7.83 18.21
CA LYS A 94 11.96 -8.16 17.60
C LYS A 94 11.20 -6.94 17.12
N SER A 95 11.26 -5.83 17.84
CA SER A 95 10.54 -4.61 17.46
C SER A 95 11.09 -3.98 16.17
N ILE A 96 12.41 -4.08 15.95
CA ILE A 96 13.07 -3.62 14.72
C ILE A 96 12.75 -4.58 13.57
N LEU A 97 12.80 -5.90 13.79
CA LEU A 97 12.43 -6.88 12.78
C LEU A 97 10.97 -6.74 12.33
N ASP A 98 10.05 -6.61 13.29
CA ASP A 98 8.62 -6.41 12.99
C ASP A 98 8.37 -5.08 12.24
N LEU A 99 9.11 -4.02 12.55
CA LEU A 99 9.05 -2.75 11.83
C LEU A 99 9.59 -2.89 10.41
N ALA A 100 10.79 -3.43 10.25
CA ALA A 100 11.42 -3.61 8.95
C ALA A 100 10.56 -4.46 8.00
N ASN A 101 9.99 -5.57 8.49
CA ASN A 101 9.09 -6.42 7.72
C ASN A 101 7.81 -5.69 7.28
N ARG A 102 7.28 -4.79 8.11
CA ARG A 102 6.10 -3.99 7.75
C ARG A 102 6.44 -2.95 6.69
N ILE A 103 7.55 -2.22 6.87
CA ILE A 103 8.02 -1.24 5.89
C ILE A 103 8.30 -1.94 4.55
N ASP A 104 8.97 -3.08 4.55
CA ASP A 104 9.22 -3.86 3.34
C ASP A 104 7.92 -4.21 2.60
N ALA A 105 6.91 -4.68 3.32
CA ALA A 105 5.62 -5.05 2.74
C ALA A 105 4.86 -3.82 2.20
N SER A 106 4.71 -2.75 3.01
CA SER A 106 3.97 -1.56 2.59
C SER A 106 4.64 -0.86 1.39
N GLN A 107 5.96 -0.73 1.42
CA GLN A 107 6.69 -0.08 0.33
C GLN A 107 6.60 -0.87 -0.99
N LYS A 108 6.57 -2.20 -0.94
CA LYS A 108 6.33 -3.05 -2.12
C LYS A 108 4.91 -2.86 -2.68
N ASP A 109 3.91 -2.78 -1.83
CA ASP A 109 2.53 -2.56 -2.24
C ASP A 109 2.35 -1.17 -2.87
N GLU A 110 2.98 -0.14 -2.30
CA GLU A 110 2.97 1.22 -2.83
C GLU A 110 3.70 1.31 -4.19
N ILE A 111 4.84 0.63 -4.37
CA ILE A 111 5.52 0.52 -5.67
C ILE A 111 4.59 -0.12 -6.69
N ASN A 112 3.96 -1.26 -6.37
CA ASN A 112 3.04 -1.94 -7.27
C ASN A 112 1.88 -1.03 -7.69
N PHE A 113 1.33 -0.24 -6.77
CA PHE A 113 0.31 0.75 -7.07
C PHE A 113 0.82 1.80 -8.06
N MET A 114 1.97 2.43 -7.77
CA MET A 114 2.55 3.48 -8.61
C MET A 114 2.86 3.00 -10.03
N GLU A 115 3.46 1.82 -10.14
CA GLU A 115 3.72 1.20 -11.45
C GLU A 115 2.42 0.90 -12.22
N SER A 116 1.40 0.37 -11.53
CA SER A 116 0.10 0.08 -12.14
C SER A 116 -0.56 1.36 -12.65
N TRP A 117 -0.56 2.40 -11.83
CA TRP A 117 -1.12 3.71 -12.19
C TRP A 117 -0.43 4.30 -13.42
N LEU A 118 0.90 4.23 -13.49
CA LEU A 118 1.69 4.69 -14.64
C LEU A 118 1.44 3.84 -15.90
N LYS A 119 1.37 2.52 -15.75
CA LYS A 119 1.08 1.59 -16.86
C LYS A 119 -0.30 1.84 -17.49
N ASP A 120 -1.32 2.02 -16.67
CA ASP A 120 -2.69 2.26 -17.12
C ASP A 120 -2.82 3.56 -17.94
N ARG A 121 -1.87 4.48 -17.78
CA ARG A 121 -1.82 5.79 -18.48
C ARG A 121 -0.78 5.85 -19.60
N ASN A 122 -0.09 4.75 -19.88
CA ASN A 122 1.05 4.66 -20.81
C ASN A 122 2.20 5.63 -20.48
N GLU A 123 2.36 5.95 -19.18
CA GLU A 123 3.44 6.80 -18.66
C GLU A 123 4.58 5.97 -18.05
N PHE A 124 4.44 4.66 -18.02
CA PHE A 124 5.50 3.76 -17.58
C PHE A 124 6.46 3.50 -18.75
N HIS A 125 7.64 4.06 -18.66
CA HIS A 125 8.68 3.89 -19.68
C HIS A 125 9.69 2.85 -19.22
N ASP A 126 9.58 1.63 -19.74
CA ASP A 126 10.51 0.52 -19.53
C ASP A 126 11.95 0.80 -20.05
N ASN A 127 12.20 1.99 -20.58
CA ASN A 127 13.40 2.29 -21.38
C ASN A 127 14.72 2.37 -20.59
N GLU A 128 14.72 2.17 -19.26
CA GLU A 128 15.95 1.99 -18.48
C GLU A 128 15.95 0.73 -17.60
N MET A 129 14.91 -0.11 -17.68
CA MET A 129 14.72 -1.29 -16.82
C MET A 129 14.81 -2.63 -17.58
N GLU A 130 15.53 -2.74 -18.71
CA GLU A 130 15.80 -4.05 -19.32
C GLU A 130 16.52 -5.05 -18.38
N ASN A 131 16.70 -4.74 -17.10
CA ASN A 131 17.31 -5.62 -16.10
C ASN A 131 16.49 -5.80 -14.79
N HIS A 132 15.23 -5.36 -14.74
CA HIS A 132 14.37 -5.72 -13.59
C HIS A 132 13.69 -7.09 -13.80
N GLN A 133 14.46 -8.11 -14.10
CA GLN A 133 14.15 -9.43 -13.55
C GLN A 133 14.42 -9.35 -12.06
N ILE A 134 13.38 -9.62 -11.27
CA ILE A 134 13.44 -9.82 -9.81
C ILE A 134 14.48 -10.93 -9.53
N HIS A 135 15.73 -10.57 -9.55
CA HIS A 135 16.83 -11.34 -9.01
C HIS A 135 17.50 -10.46 -7.97
N HIS A 136 17.37 -10.87 -6.71
CA HIS A 136 18.14 -10.41 -5.55
C HIS A 136 19.66 -10.31 -5.88
N SER A 137 20.06 -9.31 -6.62
CA SER A 137 21.46 -9.04 -6.91
C SER A 137 21.79 -7.62 -6.46
N HIS A 138 22.51 -7.55 -5.36
CA HIS A 138 23.02 -6.35 -4.67
C HIS A 138 23.96 -5.49 -5.54
N ASN A 139 23.61 -5.20 -6.78
CA ASN A 139 24.45 -4.35 -7.63
C ASN A 139 23.70 -3.06 -7.99
N MET A 140 23.57 -2.18 -6.99
CA MET A 140 23.05 -0.84 -7.11
C MET A 140 24.00 0.03 -7.95
N THR A 141 23.93 -0.06 -9.28
CA THR A 141 24.47 0.96 -10.19
C THR A 141 23.34 1.92 -10.58
N HIS A 142 22.61 2.44 -9.59
CA HIS A 142 21.70 3.53 -9.85
C HIS A 142 22.51 4.82 -10.09
N LYS A 143 22.24 5.50 -11.19
CA LYS A 143 22.61 6.92 -11.36
C LYS A 143 22.33 7.61 -10.01
N ASN A 144 23.29 8.40 -9.51
CA ASN A 144 23.19 9.16 -8.27
C ASN A 144 21.98 10.11 -8.33
N VAL A 145 20.78 9.58 -8.09
CA VAL A 145 19.59 10.40 -7.87
C VAL A 145 19.65 10.80 -6.41
N ASN A 146 20.16 12.00 -6.16
CA ASN A 146 20.27 12.55 -4.81
C ASN A 146 18.91 13.15 -4.43
N MET A 147 17.89 12.28 -4.20
CA MET A 147 16.59 12.71 -3.73
C MET A 147 16.64 12.98 -2.23
N VAL A 148 15.80 13.90 -1.80
CA VAL A 148 15.70 14.30 -0.39
C VAL A 148 15.39 13.09 0.49
N GLY A 149 16.05 13.00 1.64
CA GLY A 149 15.87 11.92 2.60
C GLY A 149 16.59 10.61 2.30
N MET A 150 17.00 10.35 1.06
CA MET A 150 17.71 9.12 0.71
C MET A 150 19.05 8.98 1.43
N ALA A 151 19.31 7.77 1.91
CA ALA A 151 20.61 7.42 2.47
C ALA A 151 21.69 7.42 1.38
N THR A 152 22.82 8.06 1.67
CA THR A 152 23.98 8.06 0.78
C THR A 152 24.61 6.67 0.68
N PRO A 153 25.39 6.37 -0.38
CA PRO A 153 26.12 5.09 -0.50
C PRO A 153 27.00 4.79 0.72
N LYS A 154 27.60 5.83 1.33
CA LYS A 154 28.38 5.66 2.56
C LYS A 154 27.47 5.24 3.74
N GLN A 155 26.33 5.87 3.93
CA GLN A 155 25.40 5.51 5.00
C GLN A 155 24.83 4.10 4.83
N LEU A 156 24.51 3.67 3.61
CA LEU A 156 24.11 2.30 3.32
C LEU A 156 25.24 1.31 3.63
N SER A 157 26.48 1.65 3.30
CA SER A 157 27.64 0.83 3.66
C SER A 157 27.82 0.76 5.18
N ASP A 158 27.70 1.87 5.88
CA ASP A 158 27.80 1.93 7.34
C ASP A 158 26.69 1.08 7.98
N LEU A 159 25.45 1.17 7.47
CA LEU A 159 24.31 0.34 7.91
C LEU A 159 24.59 -1.14 7.70
N SER A 160 25.05 -1.52 6.51
CA SER A 160 25.32 -2.91 6.16
C SER A 160 26.44 -3.54 7.01
N ASN A 161 27.36 -2.74 7.55
CA ASN A 161 28.45 -3.17 8.40
C ASN A 161 28.13 -3.11 9.90
N SER A 162 27.04 -2.44 10.31
CA SER A 162 26.60 -2.35 11.69
C SER A 162 25.84 -3.61 12.14
N LYS A 163 25.73 -3.82 13.45
CA LYS A 163 24.99 -4.96 14.04
C LYS A 163 24.37 -4.59 15.39
N SER A 164 23.36 -5.35 15.79
CA SER A 164 22.69 -5.22 17.09
C SER A 164 22.21 -3.78 17.31
N THR A 165 22.42 -3.20 18.47
CA THR A 165 21.95 -1.85 18.83
C THR A 165 22.49 -0.75 17.93
N ASP A 166 23.71 -0.89 17.39
CA ASP A 166 24.26 0.09 16.45
C ASP A 166 23.52 0.05 15.11
N PHE A 167 23.18 -1.16 14.63
CA PHE A 167 22.31 -1.32 13.47
C PHE A 167 20.92 -0.73 13.75
N ASP A 168 20.29 -1.10 14.86
CA ASP A 168 18.96 -0.65 15.23
C ASP A 168 18.85 0.87 15.20
N ARG A 169 19.81 1.54 15.83
CA ARG A 169 19.88 3.00 15.91
C ARG A 169 20.06 3.64 14.53
N LEU A 170 21.03 3.14 13.76
CA LEU A 170 21.33 3.71 12.44
C LEU A 170 20.20 3.45 11.45
N PHE A 171 19.58 2.25 11.47
CA PHE A 171 18.41 1.91 10.68
C PHE A 171 17.25 2.88 10.94
N LEU A 172 16.90 3.09 12.21
CA LEU A 172 15.82 4.01 12.59
C LEU A 172 16.12 5.45 12.14
N GLN A 173 17.34 5.93 12.34
CA GLN A 173 17.74 7.29 11.94
C GLN A 173 17.66 7.49 10.42
N LEU A 174 18.16 6.53 9.65
CA LEU A 174 18.14 6.61 8.19
C LEU A 174 16.72 6.47 7.66
N MET A 175 15.92 5.57 8.23
CA MET A 175 14.54 5.36 7.79
C MET A 175 13.62 6.53 8.16
N ILE A 176 13.81 7.18 9.31
CA ILE A 176 13.11 8.43 9.65
C ILE A 176 13.43 9.51 8.63
N SER A 177 14.73 9.71 8.34
CA SER A 177 15.13 10.71 7.34
C SER A 177 14.54 10.40 5.95
N HIS A 178 14.51 9.13 5.59
CA HIS A 178 13.94 8.66 4.33
C HIS A 178 12.44 8.95 4.24
N HIS A 179 11.67 8.65 5.27
CA HIS A 179 10.23 8.93 5.33
C HIS A 179 9.93 10.44 5.34
N ASP A 180 10.70 11.24 6.08
CA ASP A 180 10.63 12.70 6.02
C ASP A 180 10.87 13.20 4.59
N GLY A 181 11.82 12.60 3.87
CA GLY A 181 12.08 12.90 2.46
C GLY A 181 10.89 12.61 1.56
N ALA A 182 10.19 11.49 1.77
CA ALA A 182 8.95 11.18 1.02
C ALA A 182 7.87 12.24 1.24
N LEU A 183 7.67 12.68 2.49
CA LEU A 183 6.74 13.77 2.80
C LEU A 183 7.15 15.09 2.14
N GLU A 184 8.44 15.41 2.10
CA GLU A 184 8.95 16.60 1.40
C GLU A 184 8.70 16.52 -0.12
N MET A 185 8.84 15.33 -0.73
CA MET A 185 8.51 15.13 -2.14
C MET A 185 7.01 15.37 -2.40
N VAL A 186 6.12 14.96 -1.49
CA VAL A 186 4.68 15.28 -1.59
C VAL A 186 4.44 16.77 -1.47
N GLU A 187 5.08 17.46 -0.53
CA GLU A 187 4.95 18.91 -0.39
C GLU A 187 5.46 19.67 -1.63
N GLU A 188 6.49 19.13 -2.31
CA GLU A 188 6.95 19.69 -3.60
C GLU A 188 5.91 19.47 -4.69
N LEU A 189 5.32 18.25 -4.81
CA LEU A 189 4.24 17.97 -5.75
C LEU A 189 3.08 18.95 -5.59
N LYS A 190 2.66 19.23 -4.35
CA LYS A 190 1.54 20.13 -4.05
C LYS A 190 1.73 21.57 -4.55
N LYS A 191 2.94 21.99 -4.89
CA LYS A 191 3.21 23.32 -5.44
C LYS A 191 2.76 23.46 -6.90
N TYR A 192 2.52 22.36 -7.60
CA TYR A 192 2.10 22.37 -8.99
C TYR A 192 0.58 22.46 -9.11
N PRO A 193 0.04 23.51 -9.76
CA PRO A 193 -1.41 23.61 -9.97
C PRO A 193 -1.93 22.42 -10.80
N GLY A 194 -2.98 21.76 -10.32
CA GLY A 194 -3.56 20.59 -10.98
C GLY A 194 -2.92 19.25 -10.60
N ASN A 195 -1.97 19.23 -9.63
CA ASN A 195 -1.45 17.99 -9.09
C ASN A 195 -2.54 17.18 -8.41
N SER A 196 -2.41 15.87 -8.48
CA SER A 196 -3.30 14.91 -7.80
C SER A 196 -4.80 15.17 -8.04
N TYR A 197 -5.18 15.68 -9.22
CA TYR A 197 -6.59 15.84 -9.59
C TYR A 197 -7.25 14.51 -9.99
N ASP A 198 -6.45 13.52 -10.39
CA ASP A 198 -6.90 12.14 -10.51
C ASP A 198 -7.32 11.62 -9.12
N PRO A 199 -8.60 11.17 -8.93
CA PRO A 199 -9.09 10.78 -7.61
C PRO A 199 -8.33 9.62 -6.99
N VAL A 200 -7.88 8.67 -7.80
CA VAL A 200 -7.13 7.48 -7.35
C VAL A 200 -5.74 7.89 -6.88
N LEU A 201 -5.09 8.81 -7.62
CA LEU A 201 -3.81 9.37 -7.19
C LEU A 201 -3.95 10.23 -5.94
N ASN A 202 -5.03 11.01 -5.83
CA ASN A 202 -5.30 11.84 -4.64
C ASN A 202 -5.45 11.00 -3.37
N GLU A 203 -6.18 9.88 -3.46
CA GLU A 203 -6.33 8.92 -2.35
C GLU A 203 -4.96 8.35 -1.97
N PHE A 204 -4.21 7.84 -2.95
CA PHE A 204 -2.86 7.31 -2.71
C PHE A 204 -1.93 8.31 -2.03
N VAL A 205 -1.86 9.55 -2.51
CA VAL A 205 -1.02 10.60 -1.90
C VAL A 205 -1.45 10.90 -0.47
N SER A 206 -2.76 10.85 -0.18
CA SER A 206 -3.30 11.06 1.16
C SER A 206 -2.94 9.91 2.11
N ASP A 207 -3.04 8.69 1.63
CA ASP A 207 -2.67 7.49 2.40
C ASP A 207 -1.16 7.47 2.66
N LEU A 208 -0.34 7.75 1.66
CA LEU A 208 1.10 7.86 1.78
C LEU A 208 1.51 8.86 2.88
N ILE A 209 0.89 10.05 2.93
CA ILE A 209 1.16 11.04 3.99
C ILE A 209 0.86 10.46 5.37
N ASN A 210 -0.28 9.80 5.53
CA ASN A 210 -0.71 9.24 6.80
C ASN A 210 0.21 8.09 7.24
N ASP A 211 0.51 7.16 6.35
CA ASP A 211 1.30 5.98 6.65
C ASP A 211 2.76 6.35 6.98
N GLN A 212 3.38 7.21 6.17
CA GLN A 212 4.73 7.71 6.44
C GLN A 212 4.79 8.46 7.79
N GLY A 213 3.78 9.29 8.09
CA GLY A 213 3.71 10.00 9.37
C GLY A 213 3.61 9.07 10.58
N VAL A 214 2.75 8.06 10.52
CA VAL A 214 2.59 7.05 11.59
C VAL A 214 3.87 6.23 11.77
N GLU A 215 4.54 5.88 10.68
CA GLU A 215 5.80 5.14 10.75
C GLU A 215 6.93 5.97 11.36
N ILE A 216 7.03 7.26 11.03
CA ILE A 216 7.98 8.19 11.66
C ILE A 216 7.76 8.24 13.18
N GLU A 217 6.52 8.40 13.65
CA GLU A 217 6.20 8.44 15.09
C GLU A 217 6.63 7.13 15.79
N ARG A 218 6.35 6.00 15.16
CA ARG A 218 6.75 4.69 15.67
C ARG A 218 8.27 4.54 15.75
N MET A 219 8.98 4.93 14.70
CA MET A 219 10.45 4.89 14.65
C MET A 219 11.08 5.79 15.72
N ASN A 220 10.56 6.99 15.90
CA ASN A 220 11.01 7.91 16.96
C ASN A 220 10.81 7.31 18.35
N THR A 221 9.67 6.65 18.59
CA THR A 221 9.41 5.94 19.84
C THR A 221 10.43 4.84 20.10
N LEU A 222 10.72 4.01 19.09
CA LEU A 222 11.72 2.96 19.19
C LEU A 222 13.13 3.52 19.41
N LEU A 223 13.49 4.60 18.73
CA LEU A 223 14.78 5.25 18.85
C LEU A 223 14.99 5.82 20.25
N THR A 224 13.94 6.40 20.85
CA THR A 224 13.95 6.88 22.23
C THR A 224 14.19 5.73 23.22
N ASN A 225 13.45 4.64 23.05
CA ASN A 225 13.60 3.45 23.91
C ASN A 225 15.00 2.83 23.84
N LEU A 226 15.65 2.84 22.67
CA LEU A 226 17.05 2.40 22.53
C LEU A 226 18.04 3.33 23.25
N SER A 227 17.69 4.60 23.45
CA SER A 227 18.55 5.57 24.13
C SER A 227 18.45 5.47 25.66
N ASP A 228 17.31 5.00 26.15
CA ASP A 228 17.02 4.90 27.59
C ASP A 228 17.42 3.53 28.19
N ASP A 229 17.87 2.57 27.37
CA ASP A 229 18.38 1.26 27.86
C ASP A 229 19.85 1.37 28.28
N PRO A 230 20.15 1.43 29.59
CA PRO A 230 21.52 1.50 30.08
C PRO A 230 22.14 0.11 30.02
N ARG A 231 22.79 -0.20 28.91
CA ARG A 231 23.67 -1.41 28.82
C ARG A 231 25.12 -1.07 29.06
#